data_5c8d78656ff1899c6aea65bf5b4e6348
#
_entry.id   5c8d78656ff1899c6aea65bf5b4e6348
#
_cell.length_a   1.000
_cell.length_b   1.000
_cell.length_c   1.000
_cell.angle_alpha   90.00
_cell.angle_beta   90.00
_cell.angle_gamma   90.00
#
_symmetry.space_group_name_H-M   'P 1'
#
loop_
_entity.id
_entity.type
_entity.pdbx_description
1 polymer ?
#
loop_
_entity_poly.entity_id
_entity_poly.type
_entity_poly.pdbx_seq_one_letter_code
_entity_poly.pdbx_strand_id
1 'polypeptide(L)'
;GVHTPMKIERATFVKLFDFVKLFPHYFLGSNADLPIVGGSILSHDHFQGGHYTFAMAKAPIEQKFEMEGFEDVEAGIVKWPMSVLRTRSKNPDRLIDLGEKVLRAWRSYTDEDAFIYAEMDGEPHNTITPIARKNGDFYELDLVLRNNITTDEYPLGVYHPHAKLHHIKKENIGLIEVMGLAVLPSRLKQELADLAEAILSGGDIRSNPELEKHADWVDEFLPKYEHITSENINEILQKEVGLVFEQVLEDAGVYK
;
A
#
# COMPACT_ATOMS: atom_id res chain seq x y z
N GLY A 1 24.37 16.03 9.29
CA GLY A 1 23.95 14.92 10.16
C GLY A 1 24.56 13.61 9.71
N VAL A 2 24.64 12.65 10.59
CA VAL A 2 25.06 11.28 10.23
C VAL A 2 23.87 10.61 9.53
N HIS A 3 24.08 10.12 8.31
CA HIS A 3 23.05 9.33 7.61
C HIS A 3 23.07 7.90 8.17
N THR A 4 21.96 7.48 8.76
CA THR A 4 21.75 6.11 9.21
C THR A 4 20.93 5.39 8.15
N PRO A 5 21.40 4.26 7.59
CA PRO A 5 20.64 3.50 6.63
C PRO A 5 19.25 3.13 7.16
N MET A 6 18.27 3.13 6.28
CA MET A 6 16.91 2.76 6.64
C MET A 6 16.86 1.30 7.07
N LYS A 7 16.26 1.05 8.23
CA LYS A 7 16.07 -0.29 8.77
C LYS A 7 14.79 -0.35 9.58
N ILE A 8 13.96 -1.32 9.31
CA ILE A 8 12.80 -1.63 10.15
C ILE A 8 13.25 -2.57 11.26
N GLU A 9 13.19 -2.06 12.48
CA GLU A 9 13.58 -2.77 13.70
C GLU A 9 12.81 -2.22 14.90
N ARG A 10 13.03 -2.76 16.11
CA ARG A 10 12.40 -2.27 17.35
C ARG A 10 12.49 -0.75 17.52
N ALA A 11 13.65 -0.18 17.22
CA ALA A 11 13.88 1.28 17.32
C ALA A 11 12.93 2.08 16.41
N THR A 12 12.55 1.53 15.26
CA THR A 12 11.55 2.13 14.38
C THR A 12 10.21 2.27 15.09
N PHE A 13 9.70 1.19 15.70
CA PHE A 13 8.43 1.21 16.44
C PHE A 13 8.49 2.19 17.64
N VAL A 14 9.61 2.25 18.35
CA VAL A 14 9.81 3.23 19.44
C VAL A 14 9.68 4.65 18.92
N LYS A 15 10.36 5.00 17.81
CA LYS A 15 10.28 6.33 17.19
C LYS A 15 8.85 6.68 16.76
N LEU A 16 8.12 5.71 16.18
CA LEU A 16 6.72 5.91 15.78
C LEU A 16 5.85 6.30 16.99
N PHE A 17 5.92 5.54 18.08
CA PHE A 17 5.10 5.79 19.25
C PHE A 17 5.56 7.00 20.08
N ASP A 18 6.85 7.30 20.15
CA ASP A 18 7.33 8.52 20.79
C ASP A 18 6.78 9.76 20.10
N PHE A 19 6.73 9.76 18.76
CA PHE A 19 6.10 10.84 18.00
C PHE A 19 4.58 10.90 18.26
N VAL A 20 3.86 9.78 18.19
CA VAL A 20 2.40 9.75 18.38
C VAL A 20 1.99 10.09 19.81
N LYS A 21 2.81 9.79 20.81
CA LYS A 21 2.61 10.25 22.21
C LYS A 21 2.64 11.77 22.30
N LEU A 22 3.57 12.43 21.59
CA LEU A 22 3.72 13.89 21.57
C LEU A 22 2.66 14.57 20.69
N PHE A 23 2.29 13.93 19.58
CA PHE A 23 1.34 14.43 18.59
C PHE A 23 0.19 13.45 18.35
N PRO A 24 -0.73 13.27 19.34
CA PRO A 24 -1.74 12.21 19.32
C PRO A 24 -2.79 12.35 18.21
N HIS A 25 -2.85 13.48 17.53
CA HIS A 25 -3.72 13.74 16.40
C HIS A 25 -3.07 13.49 15.03
N TYR A 26 -1.80 13.05 15.03
CA TYR A 26 -1.08 12.64 13.84
C TYR A 26 -0.95 11.13 13.76
N PHE A 27 -0.84 10.61 12.52
CA PHE A 27 -0.21 9.31 12.29
C PHE A 27 1.28 9.53 12.00
N LEU A 28 2.06 8.48 12.17
CA LEU A 28 3.43 8.39 11.69
C LEU A 28 3.68 6.97 11.16
N GLY A 29 4.35 6.86 10.03
CA GLY A 29 4.75 5.58 9.46
C GLY A 29 6.13 5.62 8.84
N SER A 30 6.67 4.45 8.57
CA SER A 30 7.93 4.26 7.87
C SER A 30 7.70 3.49 6.58
N ASN A 31 8.36 3.86 5.50
CA ASN A 31 8.44 2.99 4.33
C ASN A 31 9.18 1.70 4.69
N ALA A 32 9.05 0.69 3.85
CA ALA A 32 9.79 -0.55 3.97
C ALA A 32 11.29 -0.34 3.72
N ASP A 33 12.13 -1.18 4.32
CA ASP A 33 13.59 -1.09 4.26
C ASP A 33 14.23 -1.96 3.16
N LEU A 34 13.42 -2.51 2.26
CA LEU A 34 13.87 -3.24 1.08
C LEU A 34 13.49 -2.49 -0.21
N PRO A 35 14.28 -2.62 -1.30
CA PRO A 35 13.95 -2.04 -2.58
C PRO A 35 12.62 -2.61 -3.12
N ILE A 36 12.01 -1.93 -4.11
CA ILE A 36 10.75 -2.31 -4.77
C ILE A 36 9.51 -2.05 -3.91
N VAL A 37 9.53 -2.41 -2.62
CA VAL A 37 8.36 -2.41 -1.74
C VAL A 37 8.24 -1.15 -0.85
N GLY A 38 8.53 0.01 -1.39
CA GLY A 38 8.13 1.26 -0.79
C GLY A 38 9.18 2.34 -0.67
N GLY A 39 10.40 2.04 -0.31
CA GLY A 39 11.42 3.08 -0.12
C GLY A 39 12.16 3.41 -1.42
N SER A 40 12.07 4.65 -1.91
CA SER A 40 12.98 5.14 -2.94
C SER A 40 14.32 5.58 -2.33
N ILE A 41 14.37 5.83 -1.02
CA ILE A 41 15.56 6.31 -0.32
C ILE A 41 15.86 5.34 0.83
N LEU A 42 16.82 4.44 0.61
CA LEU A 42 17.26 3.47 1.62
C LEU A 42 18.54 3.92 2.37
N SER A 43 19.17 5.00 1.89
CA SER A 43 20.44 5.48 2.42
C SER A 43 20.32 6.21 3.77
N HIS A 44 19.13 6.62 4.14
CA HIS A 44 18.89 7.25 5.46
C HIS A 44 17.47 6.94 5.97
N ASP A 45 17.39 6.83 7.29
CA ASP A 45 16.15 6.64 8.04
C ASP A 45 15.24 7.87 7.90
N HIS A 46 13.98 7.65 7.52
CA HIS A 46 13.00 8.72 7.37
C HIS A 46 11.58 8.22 7.62
N PHE A 47 10.70 9.13 7.99
CA PHE A 47 9.31 8.85 8.34
C PHE A 47 8.38 9.80 7.61
N GLN A 48 7.15 9.36 7.40
CA GLN A 48 6.07 10.18 6.86
C GLN A 48 4.92 10.23 7.86
N GLY A 49 4.43 11.42 8.14
CA GLY A 49 3.36 11.63 9.09
C GLY A 49 2.47 12.80 8.70
N GLY A 50 1.29 12.86 9.30
CA GLY A 50 0.34 13.93 9.03
C GLY A 50 -0.94 13.80 9.84
N HIS A 51 -1.78 14.84 9.73
CA HIS A 51 -3.11 14.89 10.34
C HIS A 51 -4.17 14.58 9.28
N TYR A 52 -4.20 13.31 8.84
CA TYR A 52 -5.20 12.84 7.88
C TYR A 52 -5.62 11.42 8.22
N THR A 53 -6.92 11.11 8.10
CA THR A 53 -7.45 9.77 8.34
C THR A 53 -7.67 9.06 7.01
N PHE A 54 -6.74 8.19 6.64
CA PHE A 54 -6.78 7.42 5.41
C PHE A 54 -7.86 6.33 5.43
N ALA A 55 -8.21 5.83 4.25
CA ALA A 55 -9.21 4.77 4.08
C ALA A 55 -8.84 3.50 4.88
N MET A 56 -7.57 3.08 4.84
CA MET A 56 -7.10 1.91 5.60
C MET A 56 -7.34 2.07 7.11
N ALA A 57 -7.16 3.27 7.68
CA ALA A 57 -7.40 3.49 9.11
C ALA A 57 -8.88 3.30 9.51
N LYS A 58 -9.82 3.53 8.57
CA LYS A 58 -11.27 3.34 8.75
C LYS A 58 -11.73 1.92 8.45
N ALA A 59 -10.91 1.14 7.77
CA ALA A 59 -11.25 -0.22 7.39
C ALA A 59 -11.45 -1.11 8.63
N PRO A 60 -12.49 -1.96 8.66
CA PRO A 60 -12.76 -2.84 9.79
C PRO A 60 -11.78 -4.00 9.86
N ILE A 61 -11.65 -4.58 11.05
CA ILE A 61 -11.02 -5.88 11.22
C ILE A 61 -12.00 -6.94 10.74
N GLU A 62 -11.60 -7.77 9.77
CA GLU A 62 -12.42 -8.89 9.28
C GLU A 62 -12.18 -10.18 10.06
N GLN A 63 -10.96 -10.42 10.54
CA GLN A 63 -10.63 -11.59 11.33
C GLN A 63 -9.83 -11.19 12.57
N LYS A 64 -10.37 -11.46 13.76
CA LYS A 64 -9.66 -11.29 15.03
C LYS A 64 -8.89 -12.55 15.37
N PHE A 65 -7.74 -12.38 16.01
CA PHE A 65 -6.95 -13.49 16.57
C PHE A 65 -6.29 -13.04 17.89
N GLU A 66 -5.92 -14.03 18.70
CA GLU A 66 -5.14 -13.82 19.92
C GLU A 66 -3.69 -14.22 19.66
N MET A 67 -2.75 -13.51 20.28
CA MET A 67 -1.33 -13.84 20.21
C MET A 67 -0.83 -14.22 21.59
N GLU A 68 -0.23 -15.39 21.68
CA GLU A 68 0.35 -15.90 22.92
C GLU A 68 1.36 -14.92 23.53
N GLY A 69 1.12 -14.56 24.82
CA GLY A 69 1.86 -13.58 25.58
C GLY A 69 1.43 -12.12 25.31
N PHE A 70 0.36 -11.92 24.52
CA PHE A 70 -0.22 -10.61 24.19
C PHE A 70 -1.74 -10.61 24.27
N GLU A 71 -2.32 -11.34 25.20
CA GLU A 71 -3.76 -11.47 25.41
C GLU A 71 -4.43 -10.14 25.82
N ASP A 72 -3.63 -9.18 26.27
CA ASP A 72 -4.00 -7.79 26.57
C ASP A 72 -3.99 -6.85 25.36
N VAL A 73 -3.61 -7.35 24.19
CA VAL A 73 -3.57 -6.59 22.92
C VAL A 73 -4.66 -7.10 21.98
N GLU A 74 -5.52 -6.21 21.52
CA GLU A 74 -6.46 -6.54 20.45
C GLU A 74 -5.67 -6.69 19.15
N ALA A 75 -5.83 -7.81 18.42
CA ALA A 75 -5.17 -8.06 17.17
C ALA A 75 -6.11 -8.63 16.11
N GLY A 76 -5.87 -8.32 14.85
CA GLY A 76 -6.66 -8.86 13.75
C GLY A 76 -6.15 -8.45 12.37
N ILE A 77 -6.72 -9.10 11.36
CA ILE A 77 -6.49 -8.83 9.94
C ILE A 77 -7.48 -7.74 9.52
N VAL A 78 -6.99 -6.69 8.88
CA VAL A 78 -7.82 -5.59 8.37
C VAL A 78 -8.43 -6.01 7.04
N LYS A 79 -9.72 -5.71 6.84
CA LYS A 79 -10.36 -5.86 5.52
C LYS A 79 -9.80 -4.81 4.57
N TRP A 80 -8.73 -5.16 3.87
CA TRP A 80 -7.95 -4.28 3.02
C TRP A 80 -7.39 -5.06 1.84
N PRO A 81 -7.15 -4.44 0.66
CA PRO A 81 -6.57 -5.12 -0.49
C PRO A 81 -5.17 -5.71 -0.25
N MET A 82 -4.42 -5.17 0.72
CA MET A 82 -3.12 -5.68 1.15
C MET A 82 -3.24 -6.40 2.48
N SER A 83 -2.27 -7.29 2.80
CA SER A 83 -2.21 -7.98 4.09
C SER A 83 -1.77 -7.04 5.20
N VAL A 84 -2.69 -6.64 6.06
CA VAL A 84 -2.47 -5.71 7.17
C VAL A 84 -2.86 -6.35 8.48
N LEU A 85 -1.90 -6.48 9.40
CA LEU A 85 -2.15 -6.85 10.79
C LEU A 85 -2.32 -5.57 11.61
N ARG A 86 -3.50 -5.36 12.19
CA ARG A 86 -3.76 -4.26 13.11
C ARG A 86 -3.67 -4.75 14.54
N THR A 87 -2.88 -4.06 15.35
CA THR A 87 -2.77 -4.29 16.78
C THR A 87 -3.17 -3.03 17.54
N ARG A 88 -3.80 -3.19 18.72
CA ARG A 88 -4.40 -2.10 19.47
C ARG A 88 -4.27 -2.33 20.95
N SER A 89 -3.76 -1.33 21.69
CA SER A 89 -3.59 -1.36 23.14
C SER A 89 -3.59 0.06 23.72
N LYS A 90 -3.94 0.19 25.00
CA LYS A 90 -3.72 1.44 25.75
C LYS A 90 -2.26 1.66 26.12
N ASN A 91 -1.47 0.58 26.12
CA ASN A 91 -0.04 0.62 26.38
C ASN A 91 0.76 0.46 25.06
N PRO A 92 1.39 1.54 24.56
CA PRO A 92 2.17 1.48 23.31
C PRO A 92 3.40 0.57 23.40
N ASP A 93 3.97 0.33 24.59
CA ASP A 93 5.12 -0.55 24.74
C ASP A 93 4.77 -2.00 24.40
N ARG A 94 3.53 -2.43 24.68
CA ARG A 94 3.01 -3.75 24.27
C ARG A 94 2.95 -3.87 22.74
N LEU A 95 2.59 -2.77 22.05
CA LEU A 95 2.56 -2.74 20.58
C LEU A 95 3.97 -2.77 19.97
N ILE A 96 4.95 -2.13 20.63
CA ILE A 96 6.36 -2.20 20.23
C ILE A 96 6.88 -3.64 20.34
N ASP A 97 6.61 -4.31 21.47
CA ASP A 97 7.04 -5.68 21.72
C ASP A 97 6.38 -6.65 20.71
N LEU A 98 5.08 -6.48 20.45
CA LEU A 98 4.35 -7.30 19.49
C LEU A 98 4.81 -7.03 18.07
N GLY A 99 5.01 -5.75 17.69
CA GLY A 99 5.52 -5.37 16.37
C GLY A 99 6.88 -6.01 16.08
N GLU A 100 7.79 -6.02 17.06
CA GLU A 100 9.07 -6.70 16.94
C GLU A 100 8.93 -8.22 16.78
N LYS A 101 8.02 -8.85 17.54
CA LYS A 101 7.74 -10.29 17.42
C LYS A 101 7.20 -10.63 16.02
N VAL A 102 6.25 -9.86 15.51
CA VAL A 102 5.68 -10.03 14.16
C VAL A 102 6.75 -9.83 13.09
N LEU A 103 7.52 -8.74 13.17
CA LEU A 103 8.59 -8.45 12.22
C LEU A 103 9.60 -9.60 12.13
N ARG A 104 10.03 -10.13 13.28
CA ARG A 104 10.97 -11.24 13.33
C ARG A 104 10.40 -12.52 12.73
N ALA A 105 9.14 -12.83 13.06
CA ALA A 105 8.46 -13.99 12.50
C ALA A 105 8.30 -13.84 10.98
N TRP A 106 7.88 -12.67 10.50
CA TRP A 106 7.69 -12.40 9.08
C TRP A 106 9.00 -12.47 8.29
N ARG A 107 10.10 -11.94 8.83
CA ARG A 107 11.41 -11.97 8.15
C ARG A 107 11.95 -13.37 7.88
N SER A 108 11.52 -14.35 8.66
CA SER A 108 11.92 -15.76 8.47
C SER A 108 10.80 -16.63 7.89
N TYR A 109 9.69 -16.05 7.49
CA TYR A 109 8.52 -16.78 7.03
C TYR A 109 8.60 -17.12 5.54
N THR A 110 8.41 -18.39 5.21
CA THR A 110 8.30 -18.87 3.84
C THR A 110 6.99 -19.62 3.68
N ASP A 111 6.29 -19.35 2.59
CA ASP A 111 5.08 -20.03 2.14
C ASP A 111 5.19 -20.23 0.62
N GLU A 112 5.63 -21.41 0.22
CA GLU A 112 5.88 -21.75 -1.18
C GLU A 112 4.60 -21.74 -2.02
N ASP A 113 3.47 -22.12 -1.43
CA ASP A 113 2.17 -22.15 -2.11
C ASP A 113 1.70 -20.73 -2.46
N ALA A 114 2.07 -19.74 -1.63
CA ALA A 114 1.80 -18.32 -1.90
C ALA A 114 2.97 -17.60 -2.60
N PHE A 115 4.03 -18.32 -2.99
CA PHE A 115 5.26 -17.78 -3.56
C PHE A 115 5.95 -16.73 -2.66
N ILE A 116 5.84 -16.90 -1.34
CA ILE A 116 6.50 -16.08 -0.34
C ILE A 116 7.77 -16.80 0.11
N TYR A 117 8.91 -16.20 -0.17
CA TYR A 117 10.21 -16.68 0.28
C TYR A 117 10.84 -15.63 1.18
N ALA A 118 11.27 -16.05 2.37
CA ALA A 118 11.97 -15.18 3.32
C ALA A 118 13.30 -14.69 2.74
N GLU A 119 13.98 -15.59 2.04
CA GLU A 119 15.30 -15.39 1.43
C GLU A 119 15.44 -16.23 0.17
N MET A 120 16.09 -15.69 -0.85
CA MET A 120 16.49 -16.41 -2.06
C MET A 120 17.89 -15.96 -2.47
N ASP A 121 18.80 -16.93 -2.73
CA ASP A 121 20.19 -16.66 -3.11
C ASP A 121 20.97 -15.77 -2.11
N GLY A 122 20.60 -15.82 -0.83
CA GLY A 122 21.20 -15.02 0.25
C GLY A 122 20.64 -13.60 0.39
N GLU A 123 19.62 -13.24 -0.41
CA GLU A 123 18.97 -11.92 -0.35
C GLU A 123 17.63 -12.04 0.41
N PRO A 124 17.38 -11.18 1.42
CA PRO A 124 16.13 -11.16 2.14
C PRO A 124 15.01 -10.50 1.32
N HIS A 125 13.78 -11.05 1.43
CA HIS A 125 12.63 -10.55 0.69
C HIS A 125 11.50 -10.03 1.56
N ASN A 126 11.39 -10.44 2.82
CA ASN A 126 10.31 -10.04 3.71
C ASN A 126 10.63 -8.79 4.51
N THR A 127 9.71 -7.84 4.52
CA THR A 127 9.75 -6.64 5.34
C THR A 127 8.35 -6.16 5.69
N ILE A 128 8.25 -5.07 6.44
CA ILE A 128 6.98 -4.48 6.90
C ILE A 128 6.97 -2.98 6.62
N THR A 129 5.81 -2.46 6.26
CA THR A 129 5.51 -1.01 6.30
C THR A 129 4.70 -0.75 7.57
N PRO A 130 5.30 -0.20 8.65
CA PRO A 130 4.60 0.04 9.91
C PRO A 130 3.97 1.43 9.97
N ILE A 131 2.76 1.52 10.50
CA ILE A 131 2.02 2.79 10.67
C ILE A 131 1.43 2.84 12.08
N ALA A 132 1.79 3.85 12.85
CA ALA A 132 1.27 4.09 14.19
C ALA A 132 0.34 5.30 14.22
N ARG A 133 -0.68 5.24 15.07
CA ARG A 133 -1.60 6.33 15.37
C ARG A 133 -2.25 6.15 16.74
N LYS A 134 -2.92 7.20 17.19
CA LYS A 134 -3.80 7.14 18.35
C LYS A 134 -5.26 7.23 17.87
N ASN A 135 -6.13 6.38 18.43
CA ASN A 135 -7.56 6.35 18.14
C ASN A 135 -8.33 6.29 19.48
N GLY A 136 -8.87 7.43 19.90
CA GLY A 136 -9.44 7.57 21.25
C GLY A 136 -8.39 7.32 22.33
N ASP A 137 -8.67 6.42 23.26
CA ASP A 137 -7.77 6.04 24.36
C ASP A 137 -6.71 5.01 23.95
N PHE A 138 -6.81 4.47 22.76
CA PHE A 138 -5.94 3.39 22.27
C PHE A 138 -4.88 3.91 21.33
N TYR A 139 -3.72 3.29 21.39
CA TYR A 139 -2.71 3.31 20.33
C TYR A 139 -3.00 2.16 19.36
N GLU A 140 -2.72 2.37 18.09
CA GLU A 140 -2.84 1.38 17.04
C GLU A 140 -1.52 1.30 16.26
N LEU A 141 -1.14 0.08 15.90
CA LEU A 141 -0.03 -0.22 15.00
C LEU A 141 -0.54 -1.12 13.88
N ASP A 142 -0.53 -0.60 12.66
CA ASP A 142 -0.76 -1.38 11.46
C ASP A 142 0.59 -1.85 10.92
N LEU A 143 0.70 -3.15 10.68
CA LEU A 143 1.86 -3.81 10.13
C LEU A 143 1.49 -4.36 8.76
N VAL A 144 1.88 -3.66 7.70
CA VAL A 144 1.61 -4.09 6.33
C VAL A 144 2.72 -5.02 5.89
N LEU A 145 2.38 -6.28 5.63
CA LEU A 145 3.36 -7.29 5.21
C LEU A 145 3.79 -7.02 3.76
N ARG A 146 5.10 -7.02 3.52
CA ARG A 146 5.69 -6.78 2.20
C ARG A 146 6.70 -7.86 1.84
N ASN A 147 6.79 -8.14 0.54
CA ASN A 147 7.81 -9.01 -0.03
C ASN A 147 8.28 -8.44 -1.37
N ASN A 148 9.59 -8.41 -1.63
CA ASN A 148 10.17 -7.78 -2.83
C ASN A 148 10.72 -8.76 -3.86
N ILE A 149 10.32 -10.04 -3.78
CA ILE A 149 10.81 -11.07 -4.71
C ILE A 149 10.46 -10.71 -6.16
N THR A 150 11.39 -10.98 -7.05
CA THR A 150 11.24 -10.81 -8.50
C THR A 150 11.37 -12.14 -9.23
N THR A 151 10.81 -12.23 -10.41
CA THR A 151 10.98 -13.34 -11.35
C THR A 151 11.18 -12.81 -12.76
N ASP A 152 11.53 -13.67 -13.71
CA ASP A 152 11.60 -13.29 -15.12
C ASP A 152 10.25 -12.81 -15.66
N GLU A 153 9.16 -13.36 -15.16
CA GLU A 153 7.79 -12.92 -15.49
C GLU A 153 7.43 -11.58 -14.83
N TYR A 154 7.89 -11.37 -13.59
CA TYR A 154 7.62 -10.15 -12.81
C TYR A 154 8.94 -9.45 -12.41
N PRO A 155 9.65 -8.83 -13.36
CA PRO A 155 10.96 -8.22 -13.10
C PRO A 155 10.91 -6.97 -12.21
N LEU A 156 9.72 -6.36 -12.06
CA LEU A 156 9.49 -5.23 -11.15
C LEU A 156 9.04 -5.66 -9.76
N GLY A 157 8.74 -6.95 -9.57
CA GLY A 157 8.26 -7.54 -8.33
C GLY A 157 7.01 -8.40 -8.55
N VAL A 158 6.95 -9.56 -7.88
CA VAL A 158 5.75 -10.40 -7.86
C VAL A 158 4.62 -9.68 -7.12
N TYR A 159 4.96 -8.99 -6.02
CA TYR A 159 4.06 -8.16 -5.21
C TYR A 159 4.22 -6.67 -5.54
N HIS A 160 3.92 -6.35 -6.80
CA HIS A 160 4.06 -5.03 -7.40
C HIS A 160 2.96 -4.85 -8.45
N PRO A 161 2.52 -3.62 -8.78
CA PRO A 161 1.56 -3.41 -9.86
C PRO A 161 1.95 -4.13 -11.14
N HIS A 162 1.10 -5.02 -11.65
CA HIS A 162 1.38 -5.80 -12.84
C HIS A 162 1.20 -4.98 -14.12
N ALA A 163 1.77 -5.46 -15.22
CA ALA A 163 1.87 -4.73 -16.50
C ALA A 163 0.55 -4.16 -17.02
N LYS A 164 -0.57 -4.89 -16.85
CA LYS A 164 -1.90 -4.43 -17.28
C LYS A 164 -2.36 -3.14 -16.59
N LEU A 165 -1.83 -2.84 -15.39
CA LEU A 165 -2.19 -1.65 -14.60
C LEU A 165 -1.25 -0.46 -14.84
N HIS A 166 -0.15 -0.66 -15.60
CA HIS A 166 0.89 0.35 -15.80
C HIS A 166 0.42 1.58 -16.56
N HIS A 167 -0.69 1.49 -17.28
CA HIS A 167 -1.30 2.66 -17.92
C HIS A 167 -1.78 3.69 -16.88
N ILE A 168 -2.11 3.26 -15.65
CA ILE A 168 -2.48 4.11 -14.51
C ILE A 168 -1.32 4.23 -13.52
N LYS A 169 -0.76 3.10 -13.03
CA LYS A 169 0.27 3.09 -12.00
C LYS A 169 1.31 2.01 -12.25
N LYS A 170 2.55 2.42 -12.42
CA LYS A 170 3.71 1.52 -12.64
C LYS A 170 4.70 1.59 -11.48
N GLU A 171 4.74 2.70 -10.75
CA GLU A 171 5.73 2.98 -9.72
C GLU A 171 5.48 2.13 -8.46
N ASN A 172 6.53 1.99 -7.65
CA ASN A 172 6.47 1.29 -6.36
C ASN A 172 5.38 1.88 -5.46
N ILE A 173 4.74 1.02 -4.65
CA ILE A 173 3.69 1.40 -3.72
C ILE A 173 4.31 1.75 -2.36
N GLY A 174 4.34 3.04 -2.05
CA GLY A 174 4.87 3.59 -0.80
C GLY A 174 3.83 3.71 0.31
N LEU A 175 4.25 4.28 1.45
CA LEU A 175 3.46 4.41 2.67
C LEU A 175 2.08 5.04 2.46
N ILE A 176 2.03 6.16 1.73
CA ILE A 176 0.78 6.92 1.52
C ILE A 176 -0.21 6.12 0.68
N GLU A 177 0.29 5.46 -0.35
CA GLU A 177 -0.52 4.64 -1.27
C GLU A 177 -1.04 3.39 -0.58
N VAL A 178 -0.23 2.72 0.24
CA VAL A 178 -0.64 1.60 1.07
C VAL A 178 -1.86 1.93 1.93
N MET A 179 -1.95 3.17 2.43
CA MET A 179 -3.07 3.64 3.24
C MET A 179 -4.32 4.02 2.42
N GLY A 180 -4.26 3.92 1.09
CA GLY A 180 -5.41 4.11 0.19
C GLY A 180 -5.53 5.49 -0.46
N LEU A 181 -4.46 6.28 -0.50
CA LEU A 181 -4.41 7.50 -1.30
C LEU A 181 -3.62 7.26 -2.58
N ALA A 182 -4.29 7.28 -3.72
CA ALA A 182 -3.66 7.10 -5.01
C ALA A 182 -2.76 8.30 -5.35
N VAL A 183 -1.44 8.11 -5.24
CA VAL A 183 -0.44 9.04 -5.76
C VAL A 183 -0.13 8.61 -7.20
N LEU A 184 -0.68 9.35 -8.15
CA LEU A 184 -0.66 8.99 -9.57
C LEU A 184 0.30 9.88 -10.36
N PRO A 185 0.87 9.38 -11.47
CA PRO A 185 1.72 10.17 -12.35
C PRO A 185 1.01 11.43 -12.88
N SER A 186 1.73 12.54 -12.94
CA SER A 186 1.17 13.84 -13.38
C SER A 186 0.62 13.81 -14.82
N ARG A 187 1.16 12.94 -15.69
CA ARG A 187 0.66 12.74 -17.07
C ARG A 187 -0.82 12.37 -17.13
N LEU A 188 -1.33 11.61 -16.16
CA LEU A 188 -2.73 11.17 -16.12
C LEU A 188 -3.72 12.32 -16.09
N LYS A 189 -3.35 13.49 -15.58
CA LYS A 189 -4.25 14.64 -15.59
C LYS A 189 -4.65 15.03 -17.01
N GLN A 190 -3.69 15.08 -17.93
CA GLN A 190 -3.96 15.42 -19.33
C GLN A 190 -4.54 14.21 -20.08
N GLU A 191 -3.96 13.03 -19.90
CA GLU A 191 -4.42 11.82 -20.56
C GLU A 191 -5.89 11.51 -20.27
N LEU A 192 -6.36 11.68 -19.02
CA LEU A 192 -7.77 11.48 -18.67
C LEU A 192 -8.69 12.55 -19.24
N ALA A 193 -8.23 13.81 -19.39
CA ALA A 193 -9.00 14.85 -20.05
C ALA A 193 -9.18 14.56 -21.54
N ASP A 194 -8.09 14.18 -22.21
CA ASP A 194 -8.11 13.83 -23.64
C ASP A 194 -8.93 12.54 -23.89
N LEU A 195 -8.87 11.59 -22.94
CA LEU A 195 -9.68 10.36 -22.98
C LEU A 195 -11.17 10.67 -22.86
N ALA A 196 -11.55 11.58 -21.94
CA ALA A 196 -12.93 12.03 -21.81
C ALA A 196 -13.46 12.64 -23.12
N GLU A 197 -12.67 13.47 -23.77
CA GLU A 197 -13.02 14.08 -25.06
C GLU A 197 -13.17 13.02 -26.16
N ALA A 198 -12.22 12.08 -26.25
CA ALA A 198 -12.28 10.98 -27.22
C ALA A 198 -13.53 10.10 -27.03
N ILE A 199 -13.86 9.73 -25.78
CA ILE A 199 -15.07 8.94 -25.49
C ILE A 199 -16.34 9.70 -25.90
N LEU A 200 -16.45 10.98 -25.55
CA LEU A 200 -17.64 11.79 -25.84
C LEU A 200 -17.83 12.05 -27.34
N SER A 201 -16.75 12.18 -28.09
CA SER A 201 -16.79 12.41 -29.54
C SER A 201 -16.89 11.12 -30.37
N GLY A 202 -16.78 9.94 -29.76
CA GLY A 202 -16.65 8.67 -30.46
C GLY A 202 -15.35 8.51 -31.23
N GLY A 203 -14.28 9.17 -30.76
CA GLY A 203 -12.95 9.13 -31.36
C GLY A 203 -12.27 7.77 -31.20
N ASP A 204 -11.37 7.44 -32.13
CA ASP A 204 -10.59 6.20 -32.06
C ASP A 204 -9.41 6.38 -31.07
N ILE A 205 -9.58 5.84 -29.86
CA ILE A 205 -8.57 5.87 -28.79
C ILE A 205 -7.30 5.13 -29.22
N ARG A 206 -7.43 4.02 -29.95
CA ARG A 206 -6.28 3.19 -30.36
C ARG A 206 -5.39 3.86 -31.40
N SER A 207 -5.95 4.78 -32.18
CA SER A 207 -5.15 5.54 -33.16
C SER A 207 -4.35 6.70 -32.57
N ASN A 208 -4.65 7.08 -31.32
CA ASN A 208 -3.93 8.13 -30.60
C ASN A 208 -2.79 7.53 -29.76
N PRO A 209 -1.50 7.76 -30.11
CA PRO A 209 -0.35 7.17 -29.40
C PRO A 209 -0.29 7.48 -27.90
N GLU A 210 -0.83 8.63 -27.48
CA GLU A 210 -0.85 9.02 -26.07
C GLU A 210 -1.95 8.30 -25.27
N LEU A 211 -3.00 7.85 -25.95
CA LEU A 211 -4.17 7.23 -25.32
C LEU A 211 -4.26 5.72 -25.55
N GLU A 212 -3.56 5.17 -26.55
CA GLU A 212 -3.59 3.75 -26.93
C GLU A 212 -3.44 2.80 -25.71
N LYS A 213 -2.54 3.15 -24.79
CA LYS A 213 -2.29 2.38 -23.55
C LYS A 213 -3.50 2.24 -22.64
N HIS A 214 -4.53 3.09 -22.79
CA HIS A 214 -5.78 3.05 -22.03
C HIS A 214 -6.91 2.32 -22.78
N ALA A 215 -6.72 1.96 -24.05
CA ALA A 215 -7.81 1.51 -24.91
C ALA A 215 -8.47 0.22 -24.40
N ASP A 216 -7.68 -0.78 -23.99
CA ASP A 216 -8.22 -2.05 -23.47
C ASP A 216 -9.03 -1.81 -22.18
N TRP A 217 -8.53 -0.97 -21.29
CA TRP A 217 -9.25 -0.59 -20.08
C TRP A 217 -10.57 0.14 -20.37
N VAL A 218 -10.59 1.05 -21.37
CA VAL A 218 -11.81 1.74 -21.80
C VAL A 218 -12.81 0.74 -22.37
N ASP A 219 -12.37 -0.19 -23.21
CA ASP A 219 -13.23 -1.24 -23.76
C ASP A 219 -13.84 -2.14 -22.66
N GLU A 220 -13.13 -2.37 -21.56
CA GLU A 220 -13.61 -3.16 -20.42
C GLU A 220 -14.67 -2.42 -19.59
N PHE A 221 -14.52 -1.12 -19.36
CA PHE A 221 -15.43 -0.41 -18.46
C PHE A 221 -16.60 0.29 -19.19
N LEU A 222 -16.39 0.76 -20.42
CA LEU A 222 -17.38 1.55 -21.15
C LEU A 222 -18.76 0.88 -21.23
N PRO A 223 -18.86 -0.46 -21.50
CA PRO A 223 -20.15 -1.14 -21.56
C PRO A 223 -20.93 -1.21 -20.24
N LYS A 224 -20.29 -0.88 -19.10
CA LYS A 224 -20.94 -0.87 -17.77
C LYS A 224 -21.83 0.36 -17.58
N TYR A 225 -21.72 1.37 -18.46
CA TYR A 225 -22.39 2.65 -18.35
C TYR A 225 -23.35 2.86 -19.53
N GLU A 226 -24.66 2.93 -19.26
CA GLU A 226 -25.69 3.09 -20.30
C GLU A 226 -25.69 4.52 -20.89
N HIS A 227 -25.39 5.53 -20.07
CA HIS A 227 -25.41 6.94 -20.46
C HIS A 227 -24.13 7.64 -20.03
N ILE A 228 -23.33 8.05 -21.01
CA ILE A 228 -22.09 8.83 -20.78
C ILE A 228 -22.30 10.21 -21.42
N THR A 229 -22.11 11.23 -20.61
CA THR A 229 -22.32 12.63 -20.98
C THR A 229 -21.15 13.49 -20.51
N SER A 230 -21.06 14.74 -21.01
CA SER A 230 -20.09 15.71 -20.52
C SER A 230 -20.22 16.02 -19.03
N GLU A 231 -21.38 15.74 -18.43
CA GLU A 231 -21.64 16.02 -17.01
C GLU A 231 -21.08 14.90 -16.10
N ASN A 232 -21.05 13.64 -16.57
CA ASN A 232 -20.68 12.49 -15.73
C ASN A 232 -19.37 11.78 -16.12
N ILE A 233 -18.81 12.04 -17.29
CA ILE A 233 -17.59 11.32 -17.76
C ILE A 233 -16.42 11.45 -16.80
N ASN A 234 -16.19 12.59 -16.19
CA ASN A 234 -15.09 12.79 -15.25
C ASN A 234 -15.29 11.99 -13.96
N GLU A 235 -16.52 11.86 -13.47
CA GLU A 235 -16.86 11.04 -12.31
C GLU A 235 -16.67 9.55 -12.62
N ILE A 236 -17.09 9.13 -13.82
CA ILE A 236 -16.88 7.75 -14.31
C ILE A 236 -15.39 7.42 -14.36
N LEU A 237 -14.58 8.26 -15.01
CA LEU A 237 -13.14 8.05 -15.12
C LEU A 237 -12.46 8.03 -13.74
N GLN A 238 -12.85 8.94 -12.84
CA GLN A 238 -12.32 8.96 -11.47
C GLN A 238 -12.66 7.66 -10.73
N LYS A 239 -13.88 7.16 -10.85
CA LYS A 239 -14.31 5.90 -10.25
C LYS A 239 -13.53 4.70 -10.82
N GLU A 240 -13.41 4.62 -12.14
CA GLU A 240 -12.70 3.52 -12.81
C GLU A 240 -11.19 3.56 -12.52
N VAL A 241 -10.56 4.75 -12.43
CA VAL A 241 -9.19 4.88 -11.94
C VAL A 241 -9.06 4.39 -10.50
N GLY A 242 -10.06 4.67 -9.65
CA GLY A 242 -10.11 4.16 -8.28
C GLY A 242 -10.14 2.63 -8.22
N LEU A 243 -10.92 1.99 -9.10
CA LEU A 243 -10.98 0.52 -9.20
C LEU A 243 -9.66 -0.07 -9.71
N VAL A 244 -8.98 0.58 -10.65
CA VAL A 244 -7.63 0.18 -11.06
C VAL A 244 -6.65 0.33 -9.90
N PHE A 245 -6.75 1.39 -9.10
CA PHE A 245 -5.87 1.56 -7.96
C PHE A 245 -6.13 0.53 -6.84
N GLU A 246 -7.36 0.06 -6.67
CA GLU A 246 -7.67 -1.07 -5.79
C GLU A 246 -6.93 -2.33 -6.25
N GLN A 247 -6.96 -2.65 -7.56
CA GLN A 247 -6.18 -3.76 -8.14
C GLN A 247 -4.66 -3.57 -7.96
N VAL A 248 -4.17 -2.35 -8.06
CA VAL A 248 -2.75 -2.01 -7.77
C VAL A 248 -2.37 -2.39 -6.33
N LEU A 249 -3.25 -2.13 -5.35
CA LEU A 249 -3.01 -2.54 -3.97
C LEU A 249 -3.12 -4.07 -3.79
N GLU A 250 -4.05 -4.72 -4.49
CA GLU A 250 -4.16 -6.18 -4.50
C GLU A 250 -2.89 -6.84 -5.05
N ASP A 251 -2.37 -6.34 -6.18
CA ASP A 251 -1.13 -6.85 -6.77
C ASP A 251 0.09 -6.63 -5.83
N ALA A 252 0.08 -5.56 -5.04
CA ALA A 252 1.13 -5.27 -4.06
C ALA A 252 0.96 -6.03 -2.73
N GLY A 253 -0.15 -6.71 -2.51
CA GLY A 253 -0.45 -7.51 -1.32
C GLY A 253 0.16 -8.91 -1.39
N VAL A 254 0.69 -9.43 -0.27
CA VAL A 254 1.32 -10.77 -0.21
C VAL A 254 0.31 -11.92 -0.13
N TYR A 255 -0.88 -11.67 0.39
CA TYR A 255 -2.03 -12.59 0.37
C TYR A 255 -3.22 -11.85 -0.20
N LYS A 256 -3.97 -12.50 -1.09
CA LYS A 256 -5.16 -11.94 -1.77
C LYS A 256 -6.42 -12.59 -1.24
#